data_ca16c4f790a5f86171d4b28eeb7c1d0d
#
_entry.id   ca16c4f790a5f86171d4b28eeb7c1d0d
#
_cell.length_a   1.000
_cell.length_b   1.000
_cell.length_c   1.000
_cell.angle_alpha   90.00
_cell.angle_beta   90.00
_cell.angle_gamma   90.00
#
_symmetry.space_group_name_H-M   'P 1'
#
loop_
_entity.id
_entity.type
_entity.pdbx_description
1 polymer ?
#
loop_
_entity_poly.entity_id
_entity_poly.type
_entity_poly.pdbx_seq_one_letter_code
_entity_poly.pdbx_strand_id
1 'polypeptide(L)'
;MKIVDVCAFLSPHGGGVKTYIEQKLAIGPRLGHEIVIIAPGDRDEVIERGPGARLVMLASPRFPLDRKYWYFDDEERLHAAITAEAPDFLEASSPWRSASMVGRWPGSAPRALIMHADPLSAYAYRWFGPLLSRETIDKRFERFWEHLREMGEAFDLVVCASRELQERLAAG
;
A
#
# COMPACT_ATOMS: atom_id res chain seq x y z
N MET A 1 -11.41 14.00 10.75
CA MET A 1 -10.41 13.90 9.66
C MET A 1 -10.76 12.70 8.81
N LYS A 2 -10.76 12.87 7.47
CA LYS A 2 -10.97 11.75 6.52
C LYS A 2 -9.62 11.19 6.09
N ILE A 3 -9.37 9.92 6.42
CA ILE A 3 -8.18 9.18 6.01
C ILE A 3 -8.55 8.26 4.86
N VAL A 4 -7.91 8.45 3.72
CA VAL A 4 -8.05 7.58 2.55
C VAL A 4 -6.80 6.72 2.44
N ASP A 5 -6.98 5.40 2.39
CA ASP A 5 -5.87 4.44 2.29
C ASP A 5 -6.00 3.61 1.00
N VAL A 6 -5.01 3.72 0.14
CA VAL A 6 -4.92 2.94 -1.10
C VAL A 6 -4.21 1.61 -0.82
N CYS A 7 -5.00 0.55 -0.72
CA CYS A 7 -4.54 -0.79 -0.37
C CYS A 7 -4.39 -1.69 -1.59
N ALA A 8 -3.16 -1.98 -2.01
CA ALA A 8 -2.87 -2.77 -3.22
C ALA A 8 -3.22 -4.27 -3.10
N PHE A 9 -3.13 -4.85 -1.89
CA PHE A 9 -3.21 -6.30 -1.67
C PHE A 9 -4.27 -6.69 -0.66
N LEU A 10 -5.48 -6.16 -0.83
CA LEU A 10 -6.62 -6.59 -0.02
C LEU A 10 -7.12 -7.95 -0.54
N SER A 11 -6.80 -9.03 0.19
CA SER A 11 -7.24 -10.38 -0.14
C SER A 11 -8.46 -10.78 0.67
N PRO A 12 -9.49 -11.38 0.06
CA PRO A 12 -10.61 -11.97 0.81
C PRO A 12 -10.18 -13.15 1.70
N HIS A 13 -9.06 -13.81 1.37
CA HIS A 13 -8.61 -15.03 2.02
C HIS A 13 -7.74 -14.82 3.28
N GLY A 14 -7.57 -13.58 3.75
CA GLY A 14 -6.81 -13.28 4.97
C GLY A 14 -5.40 -12.76 4.70
N GLY A 15 -4.62 -12.65 5.78
CA GLY A 15 -3.24 -12.12 5.78
C GLY A 15 -3.11 -10.84 6.62
N GLY A 16 -1.86 -10.43 6.89
CA GLY A 16 -1.56 -9.29 7.76
C GLY A 16 -2.18 -7.98 7.27
N VAL A 17 -2.18 -7.73 5.95
CA VAL A 17 -2.78 -6.53 5.35
C VAL A 17 -4.29 -6.50 5.60
N LYS A 18 -4.99 -7.63 5.42
CA LYS A 18 -6.42 -7.70 5.69
C LYS A 18 -6.73 -7.38 7.16
N THR A 19 -5.99 -8.00 8.09
CA THR A 19 -6.15 -7.73 9.53
C THR A 19 -5.92 -6.26 9.85
N TYR A 20 -4.88 -5.65 9.29
CA TYR A 20 -4.59 -4.22 9.45
C TYR A 20 -5.77 -3.36 8.95
N ILE A 21 -6.28 -3.60 7.76
CA ILE A 21 -7.40 -2.87 7.18
C ILE A 21 -8.69 -3.04 8.00
N GLU A 22 -8.98 -4.25 8.44
CA GLU A 22 -10.16 -4.52 9.30
C GLU A 22 -10.08 -3.78 10.64
N GLN A 23 -8.90 -3.77 11.28
CA GLN A 23 -8.67 -3.02 12.51
C GLN A 23 -8.78 -1.51 12.29
N LYS A 24 -8.24 -1.00 11.20
CA LYS A 24 -8.33 0.42 10.83
C LYS A 24 -9.77 0.87 10.63
N LEU A 25 -10.56 0.10 9.87
CA LEU A 25 -11.99 0.34 9.66
C LEU A 25 -12.80 0.26 10.96
N ALA A 26 -12.40 -0.60 11.91
CA ALA A 26 -13.10 -0.74 13.20
C ALA A 26 -12.72 0.33 14.22
N ILE A 27 -11.46 0.77 14.25
CA ILE A 27 -10.93 1.65 15.31
C ILE A 27 -10.98 3.11 14.87
N GLY A 28 -10.69 3.42 13.60
CA GLY A 28 -10.64 4.80 13.10
C GLY A 28 -11.89 5.63 13.42
N PRO A 29 -13.11 5.12 13.16
CA PRO A 29 -14.34 5.84 13.50
C PRO A 29 -14.54 6.08 15.00
N ARG A 30 -14.07 5.15 15.84
CA ARG A 30 -14.11 5.32 17.31
C ARG A 30 -13.18 6.42 17.79
N LEU A 31 -12.16 6.74 17.02
CA LEU A 31 -11.22 7.84 17.26
C LEU A 31 -11.67 9.17 16.59
N GLY A 32 -12.87 9.20 16.01
CA GLY A 32 -13.42 10.38 15.36
C GLY A 32 -12.90 10.64 13.94
N HIS A 33 -12.40 9.60 13.27
CA HIS A 33 -11.94 9.68 11.87
C HIS A 33 -12.92 8.99 10.92
N GLU A 34 -13.05 9.50 9.71
CA GLU A 34 -13.68 8.77 8.62
C GLU A 34 -12.58 7.98 7.88
N ILE A 35 -12.79 6.68 7.70
CA ILE A 35 -11.85 5.78 7.05
C ILE A 35 -12.40 5.28 5.73
N VAL A 36 -11.69 5.55 4.66
CA VAL A 36 -12.00 5.04 3.32
C VAL A 36 -10.81 4.22 2.82
N ILE A 37 -11.08 2.98 2.47
CA ILE A 37 -10.07 2.11 1.85
C ILE A 37 -10.39 1.99 0.36
N ILE A 38 -9.47 2.39 -0.50
CA ILE A 38 -9.57 2.18 -1.94
C ILE A 38 -8.74 0.93 -2.28
N ALA A 39 -9.37 -0.08 -2.85
CA ALA A 39 -8.73 -1.34 -3.19
C ALA A 39 -9.10 -1.81 -4.61
N PRO A 40 -8.21 -2.55 -5.32
CA PRO A 40 -8.54 -3.14 -6.60
C PRO A 40 -9.43 -4.38 -6.41
N GLY A 41 -10.39 -4.58 -7.29
CA GLY A 41 -11.35 -5.68 -7.21
C GLY A 41 -11.82 -6.18 -8.57
N ASP A 42 -12.81 -7.05 -8.57
CA ASP A 42 -13.40 -7.59 -9.80
C ASP A 42 -14.45 -6.65 -10.43
N ARG A 43 -14.97 -5.72 -9.66
CA ARG A 43 -15.97 -4.73 -10.09
C ARG A 43 -15.86 -3.44 -9.27
N ASP A 44 -16.54 -2.40 -9.75
CA ASP A 44 -16.75 -1.19 -8.98
C ASP A 44 -17.83 -1.42 -7.94
N GLU A 45 -17.49 -1.16 -6.69
CA GLU A 45 -18.43 -1.35 -5.58
C GLU A 45 -18.02 -0.47 -4.39
N VAL A 46 -19.00 0.12 -3.72
CA VAL A 46 -18.80 0.74 -2.41
C VAL A 46 -19.42 -0.15 -1.36
N ILE A 47 -18.63 -0.59 -0.41
CA ILE A 47 -19.03 -1.50 0.67
C ILE A 47 -18.97 -0.75 1.99
N GLU A 48 -20.11 -0.41 2.56
CA GLU A 48 -20.20 0.20 3.89
C GLU A 48 -19.79 -0.81 4.97
N ARG A 49 -18.94 -0.36 5.88
CA ARG A 49 -18.40 -1.18 6.99
C ARG A 49 -18.85 -0.66 8.37
N GLY A 50 -19.76 0.28 8.37
CA GLY A 50 -20.31 0.95 9.53
C GLY A 50 -20.19 2.48 9.42
N PRO A 51 -20.70 3.22 10.41
CA PRO A 51 -20.64 4.67 10.39
C PRO A 51 -19.20 5.17 10.31
N GLY A 52 -18.89 5.96 9.28
CA GLY A 52 -17.55 6.52 9.06
C GLY A 52 -16.50 5.53 8.56
N ALA A 53 -16.89 4.36 8.03
CA ALA A 53 -15.96 3.37 7.50
C ALA A 53 -16.52 2.70 6.23
N ARG A 54 -15.76 2.72 5.12
CA ARG A 54 -16.14 2.06 3.87
C ARG A 54 -14.95 1.57 3.06
N LEU A 55 -15.23 0.63 2.16
CA LEU A 55 -14.33 0.17 1.11
C LEU A 55 -14.85 0.69 -0.24
N VAL A 56 -13.95 1.23 -1.05
CA VAL A 56 -14.20 1.60 -2.44
C VAL A 56 -13.40 0.64 -3.31
N MET A 57 -14.10 -0.30 -3.94
CA MET A 57 -13.49 -1.26 -4.85
C MET A 57 -13.45 -0.68 -6.26
N LEU A 58 -12.29 -0.73 -6.91
CA LEU A 58 -12.13 -0.34 -8.31
C LEU A 58 -11.91 -1.58 -9.16
N ALA A 59 -12.76 -1.78 -10.17
CA ALA A 59 -12.60 -2.87 -11.13
C ALA A 59 -11.19 -2.80 -11.76
N SER A 60 -10.44 -3.88 -11.62
CA SER A 60 -9.02 -3.94 -11.95
C SER A 60 -8.65 -5.32 -12.47
N PRO A 61 -7.60 -5.47 -13.28
CA PRO A 61 -7.16 -6.77 -13.75
C PRO A 61 -6.60 -7.64 -12.64
N ARG A 62 -6.60 -8.95 -12.87
CA ARG A 62 -5.96 -9.92 -11.99
C ARG A 62 -4.44 -9.80 -12.06
N PHE A 63 -3.80 -9.88 -10.88
CA PHE A 63 -2.35 -9.84 -10.79
C PHE A 63 -1.72 -11.07 -11.49
N PRO A 64 -0.84 -10.90 -12.48
CA PRO A 64 -0.35 -12.00 -13.32
C PRO A 64 0.39 -13.10 -12.55
N LEU A 65 1.15 -12.72 -11.51
CA LEU A 65 1.98 -13.65 -10.73
C LEU A 65 1.20 -14.37 -9.62
N ASP A 66 0.08 -13.80 -9.15
CA ASP A 66 -0.82 -14.45 -8.20
C ASP A 66 -2.27 -14.02 -8.46
N ARG A 67 -3.02 -14.84 -9.17
CA ARG A 67 -4.39 -14.56 -9.59
C ARG A 67 -5.41 -14.48 -8.46
N LYS A 68 -5.00 -14.63 -7.21
CA LYS A 68 -5.84 -14.37 -6.03
C LYS A 68 -6.00 -12.87 -5.76
N TYR A 69 -5.11 -12.05 -6.32
CA TYR A 69 -5.10 -10.61 -6.16
C TYR A 69 -5.47 -9.89 -7.45
N TRP A 70 -5.90 -8.64 -7.30
CA TRP A 70 -6.04 -7.64 -8.35
C TRP A 70 -4.95 -6.59 -8.17
N TYR A 71 -4.69 -5.77 -9.18
CA TYR A 71 -3.72 -4.68 -9.07
C TYR A 71 -4.22 -3.45 -9.83
N PHE A 72 -3.88 -2.28 -9.33
CA PHE A 72 -4.18 -1.03 -10.03
C PHE A 72 -3.34 -0.91 -11.30
N ASP A 73 -3.98 -0.75 -12.45
CA ASP A 73 -3.36 -0.55 -13.76
C ASP A 73 -3.68 0.82 -14.37
N ASP A 74 -4.74 1.48 -13.90
CA ASP A 74 -5.24 2.76 -14.36
C ASP A 74 -5.02 3.83 -13.28
N GLU A 75 -4.02 4.70 -13.51
CA GLU A 75 -3.63 5.77 -12.60
C GLU A 75 -4.64 6.91 -12.58
N GLU A 76 -5.21 7.29 -13.74
CA GLU A 76 -6.18 8.37 -13.84
C GLU A 76 -7.44 8.03 -13.05
N ARG A 77 -7.88 6.80 -13.18
CA ARG A 77 -9.02 6.27 -12.44
C ARG A 77 -8.79 6.23 -10.93
N LEU A 78 -7.60 5.80 -10.50
CA LEU A 78 -7.22 5.84 -9.09
C LEU A 78 -7.20 7.28 -8.57
N HIS A 79 -6.60 8.22 -9.30
CA HIS A 79 -6.56 9.63 -8.94
C HIS A 79 -7.96 10.24 -8.87
N ALA A 80 -8.86 9.89 -9.80
CA ALA A 80 -10.25 10.33 -9.76
C ALA A 80 -10.97 9.82 -8.50
N ALA A 81 -10.77 8.56 -8.12
CA ALA A 81 -11.34 7.98 -6.91
C ALA A 81 -10.81 8.66 -5.64
N ILE A 82 -9.48 8.90 -5.55
CA ILE A 82 -8.89 9.62 -4.42
C ILE A 82 -9.46 11.04 -4.33
N THR A 83 -9.55 11.74 -5.46
CA THR A 83 -10.07 13.12 -5.53
C THR A 83 -11.54 13.19 -5.12
N ALA A 84 -12.35 12.23 -5.54
CA ALA A 84 -13.77 12.15 -5.16
C ALA A 84 -13.95 11.97 -3.64
N GLU A 85 -13.03 11.29 -2.99
CA GLU A 85 -13.02 11.12 -1.53
C GLU A 85 -12.57 12.36 -0.76
N ALA A 86 -11.86 13.30 -1.40
CA ALA A 86 -11.36 14.53 -0.77
C ALA A 86 -10.64 14.26 0.58
N PRO A 87 -9.51 13.53 0.57
CA PRO A 87 -8.82 13.15 1.80
C PRO A 87 -8.25 14.34 2.57
N ASP A 88 -8.34 14.32 3.89
CA ASP A 88 -7.53 15.15 4.78
C ASP A 88 -6.12 14.56 4.96
N PHE A 89 -6.01 13.24 4.83
CA PHE A 89 -4.77 12.48 4.89
C PHE A 89 -4.85 11.27 3.94
N LEU A 90 -3.79 11.03 3.17
CA LEU A 90 -3.73 9.96 2.18
C LEU A 90 -2.66 8.95 2.57
N GLU A 91 -2.98 7.67 2.49
CA GLU A 91 -2.04 6.58 2.73
C GLU A 91 -1.93 5.66 1.52
N ALA A 92 -0.74 5.09 1.33
CA ALA A 92 -0.51 3.97 0.44
C ALA A 92 -0.02 2.77 1.27
N SER A 93 -0.87 1.76 1.38
CA SER A 93 -0.56 0.53 2.14
C SER A 93 0.13 -0.49 1.26
N SER A 94 1.39 -0.33 1.01
CA SER A 94 2.34 -1.23 0.37
C SER A 94 3.20 -0.51 -0.67
N PRO A 95 4.50 -0.79 -0.74
CA PRO A 95 5.46 -0.11 -1.61
C PRO A 95 5.46 -0.73 -3.03
N TRP A 96 4.32 -0.70 -3.70
CA TRP A 96 4.16 -1.22 -5.05
C TRP A 96 3.73 -0.12 -6.03
N ARG A 97 3.41 -0.49 -7.26
CA ARG A 97 2.97 0.44 -8.31
C ARG A 97 1.89 1.43 -7.83
N SER A 98 0.97 0.98 -6.99
CA SER A 98 -0.06 1.85 -6.41
C SER A 98 0.52 2.97 -5.55
N ALA A 99 1.60 2.73 -4.80
CA ALA A 99 2.27 3.78 -4.04
C ALA A 99 2.87 4.84 -4.97
N SER A 100 3.50 4.43 -6.08
CA SER A 100 4.00 5.38 -7.08
C SER A 100 2.86 6.20 -7.70
N MET A 101 1.69 5.60 -7.96
CA MET A 101 0.51 6.32 -8.42
C MET A 101 0.01 7.32 -7.38
N VAL A 102 -0.09 6.90 -6.09
CA VAL A 102 -0.46 7.78 -4.97
C VAL A 102 0.53 8.93 -4.82
N GLY A 103 1.83 8.66 -4.93
CA GLY A 103 2.88 9.69 -4.88
C GLY A 103 2.73 10.76 -5.96
N ARG A 104 2.22 10.40 -7.14
CA ARG A 104 1.96 11.32 -8.26
C ARG A 104 0.58 11.97 -8.26
N TRP A 105 -0.30 11.62 -7.31
CA TRP A 105 -1.59 12.27 -7.20
C TRP A 105 -1.43 13.78 -6.97
N PRO A 106 -2.11 14.65 -7.76
CA PRO A 106 -1.85 16.10 -7.76
C PRO A 106 -2.45 16.86 -6.58
N GLY A 107 -3.22 16.20 -5.71
CA GLY A 107 -3.82 16.84 -4.54
C GLY A 107 -2.79 17.18 -3.45
N SER A 108 -3.17 18.06 -2.54
CA SER A 108 -2.29 18.64 -1.51
C SER A 108 -2.40 17.96 -0.14
N ALA A 109 -3.23 16.91 0.01
CA ALA A 109 -3.33 16.22 1.28
C ALA A 109 -1.98 15.60 1.66
N PRO A 110 -1.54 15.73 2.92
CA PRO A 110 -0.37 15.02 3.43
C PRO A 110 -0.51 13.52 3.19
N ARG A 111 0.60 12.87 2.86
CA ARG A 111 0.57 11.45 2.49
C ARG A 111 1.63 10.61 3.18
N ALA A 112 1.26 9.38 3.51
CA ALA A 112 2.16 8.40 4.11
C ALA A 112 2.27 7.13 3.27
N LEU A 113 3.48 6.57 3.21
CA LEU A 113 3.73 5.24 2.70
C LEU A 113 3.83 4.26 3.86
N ILE A 114 2.97 3.25 3.91
CA ILE A 114 2.96 2.22 4.95
C ILE A 114 3.59 0.94 4.40
N MET A 115 4.74 0.57 4.94
CA MET A 115 5.47 -0.64 4.55
C MET A 115 5.22 -1.75 5.59
N HIS A 116 4.25 -2.63 5.31
CA HIS A 116 3.84 -3.71 6.23
C HIS A 116 4.88 -4.82 6.38
N ALA A 117 5.76 -4.98 5.43
CA ALA A 117 6.82 -5.99 5.43
C ALA A 117 8.01 -5.53 4.60
N ASP A 118 9.18 -6.11 4.85
CA ASP A 118 10.32 -6.03 3.95
C ASP A 118 10.00 -6.79 2.65
N PRO A 119 9.92 -6.11 1.49
CA PRO A 119 9.57 -6.75 0.23
C PRO A 119 10.54 -7.84 -0.20
N LEU A 120 11.83 -7.73 0.15
CA LEU A 120 12.83 -8.77 -0.17
C LEU A 120 12.66 -9.99 0.73
N SER A 121 12.31 -9.79 2.00
CA SER A 121 12.00 -10.88 2.93
C SER A 121 10.78 -11.68 2.49
N ALA A 122 9.79 -11.01 1.91
CA ALA A 122 8.58 -11.66 1.42
C ALA A 122 8.84 -12.59 0.22
N TYR A 123 9.79 -12.25 -0.66
CA TYR A 123 9.99 -12.94 -1.93
C TYR A 123 11.44 -13.35 -2.17
N ALA A 124 12.38 -12.41 -2.24
CA ALA A 124 13.73 -12.66 -2.73
C ALA A 124 14.54 -13.58 -1.82
N TYR A 125 14.53 -13.37 -0.51
CA TYR A 125 15.23 -14.25 0.41
C TYR A 125 14.61 -15.65 0.49
N ARG A 126 13.30 -15.77 0.31
CA ARG A 126 12.63 -17.06 0.27
C ARG A 126 13.00 -17.87 -0.98
N TRP A 127 13.11 -17.20 -2.13
CA TRP A 127 13.38 -17.88 -3.40
C TRP A 127 14.87 -18.13 -3.64
N PHE A 128 15.72 -17.18 -3.28
CA PHE A 128 17.16 -17.24 -3.56
C PHE A 128 18.02 -17.61 -2.33
N GLY A 129 17.50 -17.49 -1.13
CA GLY A 129 18.23 -17.79 0.12
C GLY A 129 18.80 -19.21 0.22
N PRO A 130 18.17 -20.26 -0.36
CA PRO A 130 18.77 -21.59 -0.44
C PRO A 130 20.05 -21.67 -1.30
N LEU A 131 20.23 -20.70 -2.22
CA LEU A 131 21.33 -20.72 -3.23
C LEU A 131 22.32 -19.57 -3.05
N LEU A 132 21.93 -18.47 -2.42
CA LEU A 132 22.72 -17.24 -2.31
C LEU A 132 22.70 -16.71 -0.88
N SER A 133 23.82 -16.09 -0.45
CA SER A 133 23.86 -15.35 0.81
C SER A 133 22.94 -14.13 0.77
N ARG A 134 22.48 -13.67 1.95
CA ARG A 134 21.66 -12.45 2.07
C ARG A 134 22.38 -11.24 1.45
N GLU A 135 23.68 -11.07 1.75
CA GLU A 135 24.49 -10.00 1.21
C GLU A 135 24.52 -10.00 -0.34
N THR A 136 24.63 -11.19 -0.95
CA THR A 136 24.58 -11.31 -2.41
C THR A 136 23.21 -10.93 -2.97
N ILE A 137 22.13 -11.30 -2.29
CA ILE A 137 20.76 -10.94 -2.69
C ILE A 137 20.60 -9.43 -2.57
N ASP A 138 20.97 -8.84 -1.44
CA ASP A 138 20.87 -7.39 -1.20
C ASP A 138 21.59 -6.58 -2.29
N LYS A 139 22.83 -6.96 -2.61
CA LYS A 139 23.62 -6.32 -3.67
C LYS A 139 22.96 -6.45 -5.06
N ARG A 140 22.31 -7.58 -5.36
CA ARG A 140 21.58 -7.77 -6.63
C ARG A 140 20.29 -6.96 -6.70
N PHE A 141 19.70 -6.65 -5.55
CA PHE A 141 18.47 -5.87 -5.42
C PHE A 141 18.72 -4.41 -5.02
N GLU A 142 19.95 -3.89 -5.11
CA GLU A 142 20.29 -2.51 -4.75
C GLU A 142 19.41 -1.49 -5.52
N ARG A 143 19.23 -1.68 -6.81
CA ARG A 143 18.34 -0.83 -7.63
C ARG A 143 16.88 -0.85 -7.17
N PHE A 144 16.44 -1.94 -6.57
CA PHE A 144 15.10 -2.02 -5.98
C PHE A 144 15.01 -1.18 -4.71
N TRP A 145 16.07 -1.17 -3.88
CA TRP A 145 16.15 -0.30 -2.71
C TRP A 145 16.23 1.17 -3.09
N GLU A 146 17.01 1.51 -4.11
CA GLU A 146 17.06 2.86 -4.70
C GLU A 146 15.65 3.30 -5.13
N HIS A 147 14.94 2.46 -5.86
CA HIS A 147 13.56 2.73 -6.28
C HIS A 147 12.59 2.92 -5.09
N LEU A 148 12.75 2.16 -4.00
CA LEU A 148 11.92 2.35 -2.80
C LEU A 148 12.23 3.67 -2.09
N ARG A 149 13.50 4.09 -2.07
CA ARG A 149 13.90 5.40 -1.52
C ARG A 149 13.32 6.55 -2.35
N GLU A 150 13.51 6.51 -3.66
CA GLU A 150 12.92 7.48 -4.59
C GLU A 150 11.38 7.55 -4.46
N MET A 151 10.73 6.39 -4.32
CA MET A 151 9.29 6.34 -4.09
C MET A 151 8.93 7.04 -2.76
N GLY A 152 9.73 6.83 -1.71
CA GLY A 152 9.55 7.45 -0.39
C GLY A 152 9.60 8.97 -0.43
N GLU A 153 10.38 9.58 -1.33
CA GLU A 153 10.49 11.03 -1.49
C GLU A 153 9.17 11.71 -1.90
N ALA A 154 8.25 10.96 -2.50
CA ALA A 154 6.93 11.45 -2.86
C ALA A 154 5.92 11.48 -1.68
N PHE A 155 6.36 11.08 -0.49
CA PHE A 155 5.53 11.00 0.72
C PHE A 155 6.11 11.87 1.83
N ASP A 156 5.23 12.46 2.64
CA ASP A 156 5.62 13.26 3.82
C ASP A 156 6.11 12.36 4.96
N LEU A 157 5.69 11.09 4.98
CA LEU A 157 6.02 10.11 6.00
C LEU A 157 6.15 8.70 5.40
N VAL A 158 7.18 7.97 5.80
CA VAL A 158 7.31 6.53 5.54
C VAL A 158 7.27 5.77 6.85
N VAL A 159 6.30 4.88 7.00
CA VAL A 159 6.11 4.04 8.19
C VAL A 159 6.59 2.63 7.88
N CYS A 160 7.56 2.15 8.63
CA CYS A 160 8.16 0.83 8.46
C CYS A 160 7.71 -0.14 9.54
N ALA A 161 7.45 -1.39 9.17
CA ALA A 161 7.07 -2.45 10.11
C ALA A 161 8.20 -2.88 11.07
N SER A 162 9.46 -2.54 10.77
CA SER A 162 10.61 -2.87 11.61
C SER A 162 11.69 -1.79 11.53
N ARG A 163 12.53 -1.74 12.60
CA ARG A 163 13.70 -0.86 12.62
C ARG A 163 14.71 -1.25 11.52
N GLU A 164 14.91 -2.53 11.27
CA GLU A 164 15.80 -3.01 10.20
C GLU A 164 15.39 -2.46 8.83
N LEU A 165 14.08 -2.47 8.52
CA LEU A 165 13.57 -1.91 7.27
C LEU A 165 13.77 -0.39 7.20
N GLN A 166 13.54 0.32 8.31
CA GLN A 166 13.80 1.76 8.42
C GLN A 166 15.29 2.08 8.17
N GLU A 167 16.20 1.36 8.82
CA GLU A 167 17.65 1.55 8.67
C GLU A 167 18.11 1.30 7.23
N ARG A 168 17.57 0.28 6.56
CA ARG A 168 17.86 0.00 5.14
C ARG A 168 17.37 1.08 4.19
N LEU A 169 16.23 1.70 4.46
CA LEU A 169 15.73 2.81 3.64
C LEU A 169 16.53 4.10 3.90
N ALA A 170 17.01 4.32 5.14
CA ALA A 170 17.79 5.48 5.51
C ALA A 170 19.26 5.40 5.10
N ALA A 171 19.79 4.23 4.75
CA ALA A 171 21.20 3.97 4.44
C ALA A 171 21.60 4.29 2.99
N GLY A 172 20.88 5.18 2.30
CA GLY A 172 21.13 5.60 0.92
C GLY A 172 21.74 6.97 0.77
#